data_2cfb210a2abb783cb1752671b2aa3773
#
_entry.id   2cfb210a2abb783cb1752671b2aa3773
#
_cell.length_a   1.000
_cell.length_b   1.000
_cell.length_c   1.000
_cell.angle_alpha   90.00
_cell.angle_beta   90.00
_cell.angle_gamma   90.00
#
_symmetry.space_group_name_H-M   'P 1'
#
loop_
_entity.id
_entity.type
_entity.pdbx_description
1 polymer ?
#
loop_
_entity_poly.entity_id
_entity_poly.type
_entity_poly.pdbx_seq_one_letter_code
_entity_poly.pdbx_strand_id
1 'polypeptide(L)'
;LSSEVIKTIDNRRALYVAALLHDVAKGRDEDHSVVGARIATELGPRFGLTSSETETAAWLIEQHLTMSLFAQSRDLNDPKTIRDFAAIVQSRERLKLLLVLTVCDIAAVGPGTWTGWKGQLLRTLYYEVEPLLGGGHTELTRSQRLQCAQSALRERLADWSDAEFDQFVGRHYPAYWIRTDLDVIAEHAELMRSAEQQKSVIVTHISTDAFRGVTQLTLLAPNHPWLLAMVAGACTGAGANIVDAQISTTRDGMALDTIHIQREFDHAEDEERRARKIASSIERMLLGEADVVDVIKAKVLSTARLSAFSVQPQVIIDNTLSDALTVIEINALDRPGLLYEVTREISNLNLDIASAHIATFGEKAVDVFYVTDLTGKKIASSSREALIRERLTRVLVETQEPELEVS
;
A
#
# COMPACT_ATOMS: atom_id res chain seq x y z
N LEU A 1 -1.25 -20.14 1.45
CA LEU A 1 0.11 -20.05 2.03
C LEU A 1 0.10 -20.46 3.50
N SER A 2 -0.58 -19.73 4.41
CA SER A 2 -0.56 -20.03 5.86
C SER A 2 -0.95 -21.46 6.19
N SER A 3 -1.97 -22.03 5.50
CA SER A 3 -2.41 -23.42 5.66
C SER A 3 -1.37 -24.47 5.24
N GLU A 4 -0.46 -24.12 4.35
CA GLU A 4 0.68 -24.96 3.98
C GLU A 4 1.87 -24.72 4.90
N VAL A 5 2.15 -23.46 5.23
CA VAL A 5 3.26 -23.07 6.10
C VAL A 5 3.11 -23.68 7.49
N ILE A 6 1.91 -23.72 8.07
CA ILE A 6 1.67 -24.31 9.40
C ILE A 6 2.07 -25.79 9.46
N LYS A 7 1.99 -26.52 8.34
CA LYS A 7 2.40 -27.93 8.27
C LYS A 7 3.92 -28.11 8.40
N THR A 8 4.68 -27.07 8.07
CA THR A 8 6.17 -27.07 8.08
C THR A 8 6.77 -26.43 9.33
N ILE A 9 5.94 -26.00 10.28
CA ILE A 9 6.38 -25.45 11.56
C ILE A 9 6.77 -26.59 12.51
N ASP A 10 7.99 -26.53 13.03
CA ASP A 10 8.53 -27.56 13.91
C ASP A 10 7.92 -27.46 15.31
N ASN A 11 7.76 -26.25 15.84
CA ASN A 11 7.25 -26.03 17.19
C ASN A 11 5.94 -25.24 17.22
N ARG A 12 4.82 -25.96 17.15
CA ARG A 12 3.47 -25.35 17.18
C ARG A 12 2.99 -24.95 18.58
N ARG A 13 3.65 -25.46 19.66
CA ARG A 13 3.21 -25.16 21.04
C ARG A 13 3.38 -23.69 21.35
N ALA A 14 4.53 -23.10 20.99
CA ALA A 14 4.77 -21.68 21.14
C ALA A 14 3.74 -20.83 20.38
N LEU A 15 3.36 -21.24 19.14
CA LEU A 15 2.34 -20.58 18.35
C LEU A 15 0.96 -20.61 19.03
N TYR A 16 0.54 -21.75 19.56
CA TYR A 16 -0.77 -21.87 20.21
C TYR A 16 -0.85 -21.02 21.49
N VAL A 17 0.23 -21.00 22.28
CA VAL A 17 0.29 -20.14 23.47
C VAL A 17 0.32 -18.67 23.09
N ALA A 18 1.07 -18.29 22.04
CA ALA A 18 1.07 -16.94 21.51
C ALA A 18 -0.32 -16.52 21.01
N ALA A 19 -1.01 -17.38 20.23
CA ALA A 19 -2.37 -17.10 19.76
C ALA A 19 -3.38 -16.93 20.91
N LEU A 20 -3.20 -17.65 22.00
CA LEU A 20 -4.06 -17.50 23.20
C LEU A 20 -3.80 -16.20 23.95
N LEU A 21 -2.56 -15.72 24.01
CA LEU A 21 -2.12 -14.63 24.90
C LEU A 21 -1.83 -13.31 24.18
N HIS A 22 -1.81 -13.23 22.84
CA HIS A 22 -1.35 -12.05 22.11
C HIS A 22 -2.08 -10.75 22.52
N ASP A 23 -3.36 -10.83 22.81
CA ASP A 23 -4.23 -9.71 23.22
C ASP A 23 -4.52 -9.66 24.73
N VAL A 24 -3.85 -10.49 25.56
CA VAL A 24 -4.15 -10.63 26.99
C VAL A 24 -4.03 -9.33 27.79
N ALA A 25 -3.22 -8.38 27.29
CA ALA A 25 -3.00 -7.08 27.91
C ALA A 25 -3.76 -5.93 27.27
N LYS A 26 -4.65 -6.20 26.29
CA LYS A 26 -5.44 -5.19 25.59
C LYS A 26 -6.33 -4.40 26.54
N GLY A 27 -6.39 -3.08 26.37
CA GLY A 27 -7.15 -2.17 27.22
C GLY A 27 -6.37 -1.64 28.46
N ARG A 28 -5.07 -1.89 28.56
CA ARG A 28 -4.17 -1.25 29.53
C ARG A 28 -3.56 0.02 28.95
N ASP A 29 -3.01 0.89 29.82
CA ASP A 29 -2.36 2.14 29.38
C ASP A 29 -1.02 1.91 28.69
N GLU A 30 -0.31 0.81 29.02
CA GLU A 30 0.94 0.41 28.38
C GLU A 30 0.66 -0.34 27.05
N ASP A 31 1.65 -0.39 26.16
CA ASP A 31 1.58 -1.18 24.93
C ASP A 31 1.27 -2.65 25.23
N HIS A 32 0.13 -3.13 24.74
CA HIS A 32 -0.38 -4.46 25.05
C HIS A 32 0.52 -5.59 24.54
N SER A 33 1.28 -5.37 23.44
CA SER A 33 2.21 -6.35 22.89
C SER A 33 3.39 -6.55 23.82
N VAL A 34 3.95 -5.46 24.34
CA VAL A 34 5.07 -5.49 25.30
C VAL A 34 4.64 -6.10 26.62
N VAL A 35 3.49 -5.67 27.16
CA VAL A 35 2.95 -6.22 28.43
C VAL A 35 2.56 -7.68 28.26
N GLY A 36 1.95 -8.04 27.12
CA GLY A 36 1.59 -9.42 26.79
C GLY A 36 2.80 -10.34 26.73
N ALA A 37 3.91 -9.88 26.13
CA ALA A 37 5.17 -10.64 26.08
C ALA A 37 5.75 -10.90 27.48
N ARG A 38 5.71 -9.91 28.40
CA ARG A 38 6.11 -10.09 29.82
C ARG A 38 5.24 -11.16 30.51
N ILE A 39 3.92 -11.07 30.34
CA ILE A 39 2.97 -12.05 30.90
C ILE A 39 3.25 -13.45 30.32
N ALA A 40 3.50 -13.57 29.03
CA ALA A 40 3.82 -14.85 28.38
C ALA A 40 5.13 -15.46 28.92
N THR A 41 6.12 -14.64 29.21
CA THR A 41 7.40 -15.08 29.82
C THR A 41 7.17 -15.71 31.19
N GLU A 42 6.28 -15.12 32.00
CA GLU A 42 5.95 -15.64 33.33
C GLU A 42 5.08 -16.88 33.29
N LEU A 43 4.14 -16.95 32.35
CA LEU A 43 3.16 -18.05 32.24
C LEU A 43 3.67 -19.23 31.42
N GLY A 44 4.66 -19.03 30.52
CA GLY A 44 5.15 -20.08 29.63
C GLY A 44 5.52 -21.40 30.33
N PRO A 45 6.30 -21.39 31.43
CA PRO A 45 6.61 -22.60 32.19
C PRO A 45 5.35 -23.29 32.75
N ARG A 46 4.30 -22.54 33.10
CA ARG A 46 3.02 -23.08 33.61
C ARG A 46 2.21 -23.76 32.51
N PHE A 47 2.38 -23.35 31.26
CA PHE A 47 1.84 -24.04 30.08
C PHE A 47 2.72 -25.23 29.66
N GLY A 48 3.80 -25.51 30.38
CA GLY A 48 4.74 -26.57 30.09
C GLY A 48 5.66 -26.28 28.90
N LEU A 49 5.86 -25.02 28.57
CA LEU A 49 6.83 -24.61 27.56
C LEU A 49 8.26 -24.71 28.11
N THR A 50 9.19 -25.09 27.27
CA THR A 50 10.62 -24.95 27.53
C THR A 50 11.02 -23.47 27.52
N SER A 51 12.24 -23.15 27.99
CA SER A 51 12.74 -21.75 27.96
C SER A 51 12.75 -21.18 26.53
N SER A 52 13.19 -21.97 25.52
CA SER A 52 13.22 -21.55 24.13
C SER A 52 11.83 -21.36 23.55
N GLU A 53 10.85 -22.23 23.88
CA GLU A 53 9.46 -22.06 23.47
C GLU A 53 8.82 -20.85 24.13
N THR A 54 9.13 -20.58 25.38
CA THR A 54 8.65 -19.41 26.12
C THR A 54 9.18 -18.12 25.49
N GLU A 55 10.47 -18.06 25.17
CA GLU A 55 11.08 -16.93 24.45
C GLU A 55 10.41 -16.71 23.07
N THR A 56 10.19 -17.79 22.33
CA THR A 56 9.54 -17.71 21.02
C THR A 56 8.09 -17.22 21.14
N ALA A 57 7.33 -17.70 22.10
CA ALA A 57 5.96 -17.26 22.34
C ALA A 57 5.90 -15.78 22.76
N ALA A 58 6.80 -15.35 23.67
CA ALA A 58 6.90 -13.96 24.09
C ALA A 58 7.26 -13.04 22.90
N TRP A 59 8.24 -13.42 22.08
CA TRP A 59 8.62 -12.68 20.87
C TRP A 59 7.45 -12.59 19.87
N LEU A 60 6.70 -13.67 19.65
CA LEU A 60 5.54 -13.67 18.77
C LEU A 60 4.47 -12.69 19.25
N ILE A 61 4.21 -12.63 20.56
CA ILE A 61 3.26 -11.71 21.16
C ILE A 61 3.74 -10.26 21.00
N GLU A 62 5.02 -9.99 21.27
CA GLU A 62 5.59 -8.66 21.09
C GLU A 62 5.51 -8.18 19.65
N GLN A 63 5.71 -9.07 18.69
CA GLN A 63 5.80 -8.75 17.27
C GLN A 63 4.51 -9.06 16.48
N HIS A 64 3.38 -9.44 17.13
CA HIS A 64 2.21 -9.96 16.42
C HIS A 64 1.59 -8.97 15.40
N LEU A 65 1.71 -7.65 15.65
CA LEU A 65 1.24 -6.60 14.74
C LEU A 65 2.25 -6.24 13.64
N THR A 66 3.54 -6.60 13.82
CA THR A 66 4.64 -6.12 12.97
C THR A 66 4.47 -6.54 11.50
N MET A 67 4.11 -7.80 11.23
CA MET A 67 3.95 -8.26 9.85
C MET A 67 2.76 -7.59 9.16
N SER A 68 1.65 -7.39 9.87
CA SER A 68 0.48 -6.67 9.37
C SER A 68 0.80 -5.20 9.07
N LEU A 69 1.53 -4.54 9.97
CA LEU A 69 1.94 -3.15 9.81
C LEU A 69 2.85 -2.99 8.59
N PHE A 70 3.90 -3.82 8.46
CA PHE A 70 4.79 -3.76 7.30
C PHE A 70 4.05 -4.03 5.99
N ALA A 71 3.20 -5.05 5.96
CA ALA A 71 2.47 -5.42 4.75
C ALA A 71 1.49 -4.35 4.29
N GLN A 72 0.83 -3.63 5.20
CA GLN A 72 -0.25 -2.71 4.85
C GLN A 72 0.19 -1.23 4.78
N SER A 73 1.29 -0.84 5.44
CA SER A 73 1.72 0.57 5.49
C SER A 73 3.13 0.81 4.97
N ARG A 74 3.79 -0.20 4.40
CA ARG A 74 5.12 -0.04 3.80
C ARG A 74 5.10 -0.42 2.32
N ASP A 75 5.91 0.29 1.53
CA ASP A 75 6.14 -0.10 0.13
C ASP A 75 6.97 -1.39 0.09
N LEU A 76 6.33 -2.50 -0.26
CA LEU A 76 6.97 -3.82 -0.37
C LEU A 76 7.94 -3.90 -1.57
N ASN A 77 7.86 -2.96 -2.50
CA ASN A 77 8.81 -2.81 -3.60
C ASN A 77 10.05 -1.98 -3.19
N ASP A 78 10.07 -1.37 -2.00
CA ASP A 78 11.28 -0.74 -1.46
C ASP A 78 12.16 -1.81 -0.78
N PRO A 79 13.39 -2.05 -1.30
CA PRO A 79 14.29 -3.04 -0.73
C PRO A 79 14.63 -2.79 0.75
N LYS A 80 14.53 -1.55 1.22
CA LYS A 80 14.75 -1.24 2.63
C LYS A 80 13.65 -1.83 3.51
N THR A 81 12.39 -1.75 3.09
CA THR A 81 11.27 -2.38 3.80
C THR A 81 11.53 -3.87 4.06
N ILE A 82 11.98 -4.57 3.02
CA ILE A 82 12.25 -6.02 3.10
C ILE A 82 13.43 -6.31 4.03
N ARG A 83 14.53 -5.54 3.93
CA ARG A 83 15.69 -5.69 4.83
C ARG A 83 15.34 -5.39 6.30
N ASP A 84 14.61 -4.32 6.55
CA ASP A 84 14.22 -3.92 7.91
C ASP A 84 13.34 -4.98 8.56
N PHE A 85 12.37 -5.53 7.81
CA PHE A 85 11.54 -6.62 8.31
C PHE A 85 12.34 -7.91 8.54
N ALA A 86 13.25 -8.27 7.62
CA ALA A 86 14.15 -9.42 7.81
C ALA A 86 15.01 -9.29 9.08
N ALA A 87 15.50 -8.07 9.38
CA ALA A 87 16.29 -7.79 10.58
C ALA A 87 15.49 -7.96 11.89
N ILE A 88 14.17 -7.72 11.86
CA ILE A 88 13.28 -7.96 13.00
C ILE A 88 13.03 -9.47 13.19
N VAL A 89 12.69 -10.15 12.09
CA VAL A 89 12.27 -11.56 12.13
C VAL A 89 13.45 -12.53 12.38
N GLN A 90 14.61 -12.28 11.78
CA GLN A 90 15.89 -12.97 11.99
C GLN A 90 15.95 -14.45 11.57
N SER A 91 14.85 -15.17 11.49
CA SER A 91 14.87 -16.58 11.11
C SER A 91 13.64 -17.02 10.31
N ARG A 92 13.81 -18.04 9.45
CA ARG A 92 12.71 -18.62 8.68
C ARG A 92 11.60 -19.18 9.58
N GLU A 93 11.96 -19.77 10.73
CA GLU A 93 10.97 -20.32 11.65
C GLU A 93 10.12 -19.21 12.29
N ARG A 94 10.73 -18.10 12.74
CA ARG A 94 10.00 -16.92 13.24
C ARG A 94 9.13 -16.30 12.15
N LEU A 95 9.57 -16.25 10.90
CA LEU A 95 8.77 -15.77 9.77
C LEU A 95 7.51 -16.60 9.56
N LYS A 96 7.63 -17.93 9.58
CA LYS A 96 6.50 -18.87 9.45
C LYS A 96 5.49 -18.70 10.57
N LEU A 97 5.98 -18.67 11.82
CA LEU A 97 5.16 -18.52 13.01
C LEU A 97 4.40 -17.20 13.00
N LEU A 98 5.09 -16.10 12.67
CA LEU A 98 4.49 -14.77 12.60
C LEU A 98 3.46 -14.67 11.49
N LEU A 99 3.72 -15.22 10.31
CA LEU A 99 2.73 -15.28 9.22
C LEU A 99 1.44 -15.96 9.67
N VAL A 100 1.56 -17.15 10.29
CA VAL A 100 0.37 -17.91 10.71
C VAL A 100 -0.39 -17.15 11.81
N LEU A 101 0.31 -16.60 12.79
CA LEU A 101 -0.32 -15.80 13.86
C LEU A 101 -1.05 -14.58 13.28
N THR A 102 -0.41 -13.81 12.41
CA THR A 102 -0.99 -12.61 11.77
C THR A 102 -2.24 -12.95 10.94
N VAL A 103 -2.21 -14.04 10.16
CA VAL A 103 -3.38 -14.45 9.38
C VAL A 103 -4.54 -14.86 10.29
N CYS A 104 -4.26 -15.62 11.37
CA CYS A 104 -5.28 -16.02 12.33
C CYS A 104 -5.89 -14.82 13.06
N ASP A 105 -5.05 -13.87 13.49
CA ASP A 105 -5.47 -12.66 14.18
C ASP A 105 -6.41 -11.82 13.29
N ILE A 106 -5.98 -11.44 12.09
CA ILE A 106 -6.81 -10.64 11.18
C ILE A 106 -8.13 -11.37 10.83
N ALA A 107 -8.08 -12.68 10.60
CA ALA A 107 -9.27 -13.45 10.25
C ALA A 107 -10.26 -13.60 11.42
N ALA A 108 -9.77 -13.55 12.66
CA ALA A 108 -10.59 -13.67 13.87
C ALA A 108 -11.34 -12.39 14.25
N VAL A 109 -10.94 -11.21 13.76
CA VAL A 109 -11.56 -9.92 14.11
C VAL A 109 -13.03 -9.86 13.66
N GLY A 110 -13.37 -10.43 12.51
CA GLY A 110 -14.75 -10.47 12.04
C GLY A 110 -14.90 -10.51 10.52
N PRO A 111 -16.16 -10.64 10.04
CA PRO A 111 -16.45 -10.62 8.61
C PRO A 111 -15.95 -9.34 7.94
N GLY A 112 -15.34 -9.47 6.76
CA GLY A 112 -14.85 -8.33 5.97
C GLY A 112 -13.47 -7.79 6.40
N THR A 113 -12.93 -8.16 7.57
CA THR A 113 -11.60 -7.71 8.01
C THR A 113 -10.49 -8.39 7.20
N TRP A 114 -10.64 -9.68 6.91
CA TRP A 114 -9.76 -10.40 5.99
C TRP A 114 -10.19 -10.17 4.55
N THR A 115 -9.30 -9.62 3.73
CA THR A 115 -9.52 -9.43 2.29
C THR A 115 -8.47 -10.19 1.49
N GLY A 116 -8.77 -10.48 0.23
CA GLY A 116 -7.80 -11.09 -0.69
C GLY A 116 -6.56 -10.22 -0.85
N TRP A 117 -6.73 -8.89 -0.85
CA TRP A 117 -5.63 -7.92 -0.91
C TRP A 117 -4.68 -8.02 0.29
N LYS A 118 -5.18 -8.03 1.52
CA LYS A 118 -4.36 -8.24 2.71
C LYS A 118 -3.60 -9.57 2.65
N GLY A 119 -4.28 -10.62 2.20
CA GLY A 119 -3.65 -11.92 1.98
C GLY A 119 -2.53 -11.89 0.93
N GLN A 120 -2.66 -11.07 -0.12
CA GLN A 120 -1.62 -10.86 -1.13
C GLN A 120 -0.43 -10.11 -0.55
N LEU A 121 -0.65 -9.02 0.17
CA LEU A 121 0.44 -8.25 0.80
C LEU A 121 1.27 -9.11 1.75
N LEU A 122 0.63 -9.92 2.60
CA LEU A 122 1.32 -10.85 3.50
C LEU A 122 2.12 -11.93 2.72
N ARG A 123 1.58 -12.43 1.59
CA ARG A 123 2.30 -13.37 0.73
C ARG A 123 3.53 -12.73 0.10
N THR A 124 3.38 -11.53 -0.45
CA THR A 124 4.49 -10.78 -1.05
C THR A 124 5.59 -10.57 -0.01
N LEU A 125 5.26 -10.03 1.17
CA LEU A 125 6.23 -9.82 2.23
C LEU A 125 6.94 -11.12 2.65
N TYR A 126 6.19 -12.23 2.78
CA TYR A 126 6.77 -13.53 3.12
C TYR A 126 7.79 -14.00 2.09
N TYR A 127 7.42 -14.01 0.80
CA TYR A 127 8.30 -14.53 -0.26
C TYR A 127 9.49 -13.64 -0.54
N GLU A 128 9.37 -12.32 -0.35
CA GLU A 128 10.50 -11.39 -0.50
C GLU A 128 11.51 -11.53 0.65
N VAL A 129 11.06 -11.87 1.85
CA VAL A 129 11.92 -11.96 3.05
C VAL A 129 12.52 -13.35 3.24
N GLU A 130 11.81 -14.42 2.89
CA GLU A 130 12.28 -15.81 3.11
C GLU A 130 13.67 -16.10 2.54
N PRO A 131 14.02 -15.67 1.30
CA PRO A 131 15.35 -15.89 0.73
C PRO A 131 16.46 -15.22 1.54
N LEU A 132 16.24 -14.01 2.07
CA LEU A 132 17.22 -13.29 2.87
C LEU A 132 17.56 -14.02 4.17
N LEU A 133 16.55 -14.64 4.80
CA LEU A 133 16.72 -15.42 6.05
C LEU A 133 17.38 -16.79 5.83
N GLY A 134 17.49 -17.22 4.58
CA GLY A 134 18.12 -18.50 4.22
C GLY A 134 19.61 -18.48 3.98
N GLY A 135 20.27 -17.34 4.19
CA GLY A 135 21.71 -17.19 3.89
C GLY A 135 22.02 -17.09 2.40
N GLY A 136 21.02 -16.94 1.55
CA GLY A 136 21.16 -16.68 0.12
C GLY A 136 21.60 -15.22 -0.13
N HIS A 137 22.82 -14.89 0.31
CA HIS A 137 23.42 -13.58 0.06
C HIS A 137 23.98 -13.52 -1.38
N THR A 138 23.10 -13.32 -2.33
CA THR A 138 23.46 -12.58 -3.52
C THR A 138 22.58 -11.33 -3.52
N GLU A 139 23.02 -10.30 -2.79
CA GLU A 139 22.51 -8.95 -3.05
C GLU A 139 22.86 -8.63 -4.50
N LEU A 140 21.93 -8.90 -5.40
CA LEU A 140 22.03 -8.40 -6.76
C LEU A 140 22.18 -6.88 -6.65
N THR A 141 23.23 -6.34 -7.24
CA THR A 141 23.38 -4.90 -7.32
C THR A 141 22.16 -4.30 -8.03
N ARG A 142 21.90 -3.03 -7.79
CA ARG A 142 20.80 -2.30 -8.46
C ARG A 142 20.85 -2.49 -9.98
N SER A 143 22.06 -2.49 -10.56
CA SER A 143 22.27 -2.74 -12.00
C SER A 143 21.89 -4.14 -12.42
N GLN A 144 22.26 -5.16 -11.64
CA GLN A 144 21.90 -6.55 -11.93
C GLN A 144 20.40 -6.80 -11.86
N ARG A 145 19.70 -6.23 -10.85
CA ARG A 145 18.23 -6.32 -10.75
C ARG A 145 17.54 -5.71 -11.97
N LEU A 146 18.01 -4.54 -12.40
CA LEU A 146 17.50 -3.88 -13.60
C LEU A 146 17.71 -4.74 -14.84
N GLN A 147 18.92 -5.30 -15.04
CA GLN A 147 19.20 -6.18 -16.16
C GLN A 147 18.34 -7.46 -16.15
N CYS A 148 18.16 -8.09 -14.97
CA CYS A 148 17.31 -9.26 -14.82
C CYS A 148 15.85 -8.94 -15.20
N ALA A 149 15.30 -7.82 -14.73
CA ALA A 149 13.95 -7.41 -15.06
C ALA A 149 13.78 -7.15 -16.56
N GLN A 150 14.72 -6.44 -17.20
CA GLN A 150 14.69 -6.20 -18.65
C GLN A 150 14.81 -7.47 -19.46
N SER A 151 15.71 -8.40 -19.08
CA SER A 151 15.88 -9.69 -19.75
C SER A 151 14.60 -10.54 -19.64
N ALA A 152 14.02 -10.62 -18.44
CA ALA A 152 12.77 -11.36 -18.22
C ALA A 152 11.59 -10.76 -19.01
N LEU A 153 11.51 -9.43 -19.12
CA LEU A 153 10.52 -8.79 -19.96
C LEU A 153 10.74 -9.10 -21.45
N ARG A 154 12.01 -9.09 -21.92
CA ARG A 154 12.33 -9.40 -23.32
C ARG A 154 11.88 -10.81 -23.71
N GLU A 155 12.06 -11.79 -22.83
CA GLU A 155 11.57 -13.15 -23.03
C GLU A 155 10.04 -13.20 -23.14
N ARG A 156 9.33 -12.37 -22.35
CA ARG A 156 7.87 -12.34 -22.31
C ARG A 156 7.26 -11.63 -23.54
N LEU A 157 7.95 -10.60 -24.07
CA LEU A 157 7.56 -9.83 -25.26
C LEU A 157 8.30 -10.34 -26.49
N ALA A 158 8.28 -11.64 -26.74
CA ALA A 158 9.02 -12.29 -27.81
C ALA A 158 8.57 -11.85 -29.22
N ASP A 159 7.35 -11.35 -29.39
CA ASP A 159 6.78 -10.83 -30.60
C ASP A 159 7.16 -9.36 -30.93
N TRP A 160 7.79 -8.66 -29.96
CA TRP A 160 8.24 -7.30 -30.17
C TRP A 160 9.54 -7.27 -30.98
N SER A 161 9.66 -6.30 -31.87
CA SER A 161 10.96 -6.00 -32.51
C SER A 161 11.94 -5.41 -31.48
N ASP A 162 13.24 -5.54 -31.78
CA ASP A 162 14.27 -4.96 -30.87
C ASP A 162 14.10 -3.43 -30.75
N ALA A 163 13.70 -2.76 -31.81
CA ALA A 163 13.46 -1.32 -31.83
C ALA A 163 12.29 -0.91 -30.91
N GLU A 164 11.17 -1.64 -30.93
CA GLU A 164 10.03 -1.38 -30.02
C GLU A 164 10.42 -1.62 -28.56
N PHE A 165 11.14 -2.72 -28.31
CA PHE A 165 11.61 -3.04 -26.97
C PHE A 165 12.58 -1.97 -26.43
N ASP A 166 13.58 -1.57 -27.22
CA ASP A 166 14.55 -0.54 -26.85
C ASP A 166 13.89 0.82 -26.61
N GLN A 167 12.87 1.16 -27.43
CA GLN A 167 12.08 2.37 -27.23
C GLN A 167 11.34 2.32 -25.89
N PHE A 168 10.66 1.22 -25.56
CA PHE A 168 9.98 1.06 -24.28
C PHE A 168 10.98 1.16 -23.12
N VAL A 169 12.10 0.41 -23.18
CA VAL A 169 13.15 0.45 -22.13
C VAL A 169 13.68 1.86 -21.93
N GLY A 170 13.95 2.59 -23.02
CA GLY A 170 14.48 3.94 -22.98
C GLY A 170 13.56 4.98 -22.35
N ARG A 171 12.25 4.73 -22.30
CA ARG A 171 11.25 5.65 -21.70
C ARG A 171 11.23 5.61 -20.17
N HIS A 172 11.75 4.55 -19.54
CA HIS A 172 11.61 4.36 -18.10
C HIS A 172 12.89 4.67 -17.33
N TYR A 173 12.73 5.21 -16.14
CA TYR A 173 13.82 5.40 -15.18
C TYR A 173 14.19 4.08 -14.49
N PRO A 174 15.43 3.91 -13.98
CA PRO A 174 15.85 2.69 -13.28
C PRO A 174 14.96 2.28 -12.09
N ALA A 175 14.34 3.25 -11.42
CA ALA A 175 13.45 2.98 -10.28
C ALA A 175 12.19 2.21 -10.68
N TYR A 176 11.64 2.47 -11.86
CA TYR A 176 10.49 1.76 -12.41
C TYR A 176 10.73 0.25 -12.48
N TRP A 177 11.86 -0.18 -13.04
CA TRP A 177 12.23 -1.59 -13.22
C TRP A 177 12.44 -2.36 -11.92
N ILE A 178 12.73 -1.67 -10.82
CA ILE A 178 13.01 -2.26 -9.50
C ILE A 178 11.76 -2.36 -8.64
N ARG A 179 10.79 -1.45 -8.88
CA ARG A 179 9.59 -1.30 -8.04
C ARG A 179 8.33 -1.88 -8.65
N THR A 180 8.35 -2.21 -9.93
CA THR A 180 7.16 -2.69 -10.64
C THR A 180 7.32 -4.18 -10.93
N ASP A 181 6.29 -4.96 -10.62
CA ASP A 181 6.25 -6.39 -10.91
C ASP A 181 6.33 -6.65 -12.41
N LEU A 182 6.98 -7.74 -12.80
CA LEU A 182 7.18 -8.11 -14.21
C LEU A 182 5.86 -8.24 -14.98
N ASP A 183 4.82 -8.78 -14.35
CA ASP A 183 3.50 -8.91 -14.97
C ASP A 183 2.90 -7.53 -15.29
N VAL A 184 3.01 -6.60 -14.35
CA VAL A 184 2.55 -5.22 -14.51
C VAL A 184 3.39 -4.48 -15.57
N ILE A 185 4.71 -4.69 -15.61
CA ILE A 185 5.57 -4.13 -16.66
C ILE A 185 5.14 -4.60 -18.05
N ALA A 186 4.79 -5.89 -18.20
CA ALA A 186 4.31 -6.43 -19.47
C ALA A 186 2.96 -5.82 -19.88
N GLU A 187 2.02 -5.66 -18.93
CA GLU A 187 0.75 -4.97 -19.17
C GLU A 187 0.97 -3.50 -19.59
N HIS A 188 1.90 -2.80 -18.93
CA HIS A 188 2.29 -1.44 -19.26
C HIS A 188 2.86 -1.33 -20.69
N ALA A 189 3.70 -2.27 -21.08
CA ALA A 189 4.29 -2.31 -22.42
C ALA A 189 3.19 -2.44 -23.51
N GLU A 190 2.26 -3.38 -23.33
CA GLU A 190 1.14 -3.56 -24.25
C GLU A 190 0.20 -2.35 -24.28
N LEU A 191 -0.07 -1.74 -23.12
CA LEU A 191 -0.90 -0.54 -23.05
C LEU A 191 -0.26 0.62 -23.83
N MET A 192 1.04 0.86 -23.63
CA MET A 192 1.76 1.92 -24.31
C MET A 192 1.83 1.67 -25.82
N ARG A 193 2.09 0.43 -26.26
CA ARG A 193 2.05 0.03 -27.67
C ARG A 193 0.68 0.31 -28.30
N SER A 194 -0.39 -0.09 -27.61
CA SER A 194 -1.77 0.13 -28.07
C SER A 194 -2.11 1.62 -28.15
N ALA A 195 -1.70 2.42 -27.16
CA ALA A 195 -1.90 3.87 -27.16
C ALA A 195 -1.22 4.56 -28.35
N GLU A 196 0.01 4.17 -28.68
CA GLU A 196 0.74 4.69 -29.84
C GLU A 196 0.06 4.35 -31.16
N GLN A 197 -0.39 3.09 -31.31
CA GLN A 197 -1.09 2.65 -32.52
C GLN A 197 -2.42 3.40 -32.71
N GLN A 198 -3.14 3.66 -31.64
CA GLN A 198 -4.42 4.37 -31.63
C GLN A 198 -4.25 5.89 -31.63
N LYS A 199 -3.02 6.41 -31.45
CA LYS A 199 -2.72 7.83 -31.25
C LYS A 199 -3.52 8.46 -30.12
N SER A 200 -3.79 7.67 -29.07
CA SER A 200 -4.53 8.11 -27.90
C SER A 200 -3.58 8.67 -26.85
N VAL A 201 -3.90 9.85 -26.31
CA VAL A 201 -3.06 10.56 -25.33
C VAL A 201 -3.43 10.13 -23.89
N ILE A 202 -4.70 9.76 -23.66
CA ILE A 202 -5.20 9.25 -22.38
C ILE A 202 -5.76 7.86 -22.66
N VAL A 203 -5.26 6.86 -21.94
CA VAL A 203 -5.73 5.48 -22.06
C VAL A 203 -5.83 4.89 -20.65
N THR A 204 -6.94 4.20 -20.40
CA THR A 204 -7.15 3.41 -19.18
C THR A 204 -7.22 1.93 -19.54
N HIS A 205 -6.64 1.10 -18.70
CA HIS A 205 -6.77 -0.35 -18.73
C HIS A 205 -7.29 -0.88 -17.42
N ILE A 206 -8.19 -1.88 -17.46
CA ILE A 206 -8.83 -2.44 -16.29
C ILE A 206 -8.59 -3.94 -16.28
N SER A 207 -8.11 -4.44 -15.15
CA SER A 207 -7.97 -5.87 -14.85
C SER A 207 -8.62 -6.18 -13.50
N THR A 208 -9.47 -7.21 -13.44
CA THR A 208 -10.13 -7.61 -12.19
C THR A 208 -9.51 -8.89 -11.66
N ASP A 209 -9.10 -8.90 -10.41
CA ASP A 209 -8.54 -10.06 -9.72
C ASP A 209 -9.43 -10.49 -8.54
N ALA A 210 -10.21 -11.53 -8.75
CA ALA A 210 -11.09 -12.07 -7.72
C ALA A 210 -10.32 -12.70 -6.54
N PHE A 211 -9.12 -13.24 -6.78
CA PHE A 211 -8.31 -13.86 -5.75
C PHE A 211 -7.67 -12.82 -4.82
N ARG A 212 -7.16 -11.72 -5.39
CA ARG A 212 -6.64 -10.59 -4.62
C ARG A 212 -7.74 -9.70 -4.04
N GLY A 213 -8.96 -9.80 -4.56
CA GLY A 213 -10.10 -8.98 -4.13
C GLY A 213 -9.94 -7.50 -4.52
N VAL A 214 -9.26 -7.25 -5.63
CA VAL A 214 -9.03 -5.90 -6.16
C VAL A 214 -9.35 -5.81 -7.64
N THR A 215 -9.59 -4.59 -8.07
CA THR A 215 -9.61 -4.17 -9.47
C THR A 215 -8.41 -3.27 -9.70
N GLN A 216 -7.55 -3.63 -10.63
CA GLN A 216 -6.43 -2.82 -11.07
C GLN A 216 -6.88 -1.89 -12.18
N LEU A 217 -6.63 -0.61 -12.01
CA LEU A 217 -6.78 0.42 -13.02
C LEU A 217 -5.40 0.95 -13.38
N THR A 218 -4.99 0.77 -14.62
CA THR A 218 -3.77 1.38 -15.16
C THR A 218 -4.14 2.58 -16.01
N LEU A 219 -3.52 3.72 -15.73
CA LEU A 219 -3.73 4.98 -16.43
C LEU A 219 -2.44 5.40 -17.13
N LEU A 220 -2.51 5.63 -18.45
CA LEU A 220 -1.50 6.32 -19.23
C LEU A 220 -2.06 7.68 -19.63
N ALA A 221 -1.42 8.78 -19.21
CA ALA A 221 -1.83 10.14 -19.50
C ALA A 221 -0.63 11.11 -19.45
N PRO A 222 -0.72 12.34 -20.02
CA PRO A 222 0.27 13.37 -19.75
C PRO A 222 0.39 13.62 -18.24
N ASN A 223 1.62 13.66 -17.72
CA ASN A 223 1.82 13.86 -16.29
C ASN A 223 1.30 15.24 -15.86
N HIS A 224 0.50 15.23 -14.80
CA HIS A 224 -0.09 16.43 -14.23
C HIS A 224 0.01 16.38 -12.69
N PRO A 225 0.41 17.47 -12.01
CA PRO A 225 0.60 17.45 -10.54
C PRO A 225 -0.60 16.92 -9.74
N TRP A 226 -1.82 17.13 -10.23
CA TRP A 226 -3.04 16.70 -9.54
C TRP A 226 -3.64 15.40 -10.08
N LEU A 227 -2.89 14.62 -10.84
CA LEU A 227 -3.41 13.41 -11.48
C LEU A 227 -3.97 12.42 -10.45
N LEU A 228 -3.19 12.09 -9.43
CA LEU A 228 -3.64 11.20 -8.35
C LEU A 228 -4.84 11.77 -7.57
N ALA A 229 -4.89 13.08 -7.37
CA ALA A 229 -6.04 13.72 -6.74
C ALA A 229 -7.31 13.58 -7.60
N MET A 230 -7.22 13.78 -8.92
CA MET A 230 -8.36 13.56 -9.82
C MET A 230 -8.85 12.12 -9.80
N VAL A 231 -7.92 11.16 -9.80
CA VAL A 231 -8.24 9.73 -9.67
C VAL A 231 -8.92 9.43 -8.34
N ALA A 232 -8.38 9.94 -7.22
CA ALA A 232 -8.97 9.78 -5.90
C ALA A 232 -10.38 10.39 -5.81
N GLY A 233 -10.57 11.56 -6.44
CA GLY A 233 -11.88 12.19 -6.54
C GLY A 233 -12.90 11.39 -7.35
N ALA A 234 -12.48 10.83 -8.49
CA ALA A 234 -13.34 9.97 -9.31
C ALA A 234 -13.74 8.69 -8.57
N CYS A 235 -12.77 8.06 -7.88
CA CYS A 235 -13.04 6.89 -7.03
C CYS A 235 -14.01 7.22 -5.90
N THR A 236 -13.83 8.36 -5.23
CA THR A 236 -14.75 8.84 -4.18
C THR A 236 -16.16 9.01 -4.73
N GLY A 237 -16.31 9.66 -5.87
CA GLY A 237 -17.60 9.86 -6.53
C GLY A 237 -18.33 8.56 -6.89
N ALA A 238 -17.55 7.53 -7.29
CA ALA A 238 -18.07 6.20 -7.57
C ALA A 238 -18.28 5.33 -6.31
N GLY A 239 -17.90 5.82 -5.12
CA GLY A 239 -17.91 5.05 -3.87
C GLY A 239 -16.88 3.93 -3.86
N ALA A 240 -15.76 4.12 -4.53
CA ALA A 240 -14.70 3.14 -4.66
C ALA A 240 -13.52 3.48 -3.73
N ASN A 241 -13.00 2.47 -3.02
CA ASN A 241 -11.88 2.63 -2.10
C ASN A 241 -10.57 2.25 -2.81
N ILE A 242 -9.64 3.18 -2.92
CA ILE A 242 -8.27 2.91 -3.33
C ILE A 242 -7.56 2.25 -2.14
N VAL A 243 -6.81 1.19 -2.40
CA VAL A 243 -6.03 0.47 -1.39
C VAL A 243 -4.53 0.59 -1.62
N ASP A 244 -4.13 0.88 -2.86
CA ASP A 244 -2.72 1.04 -3.23
C ASP A 244 -2.61 1.83 -4.54
N ALA A 245 -1.54 2.61 -4.68
CA ALA A 245 -1.21 3.31 -5.91
C ALA A 245 0.30 3.33 -6.14
N GLN A 246 0.71 2.91 -7.33
CA GLN A 246 2.08 3.01 -7.84
C GLN A 246 2.12 4.06 -8.93
N ILE A 247 2.90 5.10 -8.70
CA ILE A 247 2.98 6.25 -9.59
C ILE A 247 4.32 6.22 -10.34
N SER A 248 4.27 6.26 -11.66
CA SER A 248 5.46 6.22 -12.49
C SER A 248 5.40 7.30 -13.57
N THR A 249 6.42 8.16 -13.62
CA THR A 249 6.57 9.14 -14.69
C THR A 249 7.63 8.66 -15.66
N THR A 250 7.32 8.67 -16.95
CA THR A 250 8.26 8.33 -18.01
C THR A 250 9.18 9.51 -18.35
N ARG A 251 10.30 9.26 -19.07
CA ARG A 251 11.26 10.31 -19.46
C ARG A 251 10.68 11.34 -20.42
N ASP A 252 9.67 10.94 -21.18
CA ASP A 252 8.94 11.81 -22.12
C ASP A 252 7.72 12.50 -21.48
N GLY A 253 7.60 12.43 -20.15
CA GLY A 253 6.62 13.20 -19.37
C GLY A 253 5.22 12.62 -19.35
N MET A 254 5.07 11.31 -19.58
CA MET A 254 3.79 10.63 -19.39
C MET A 254 3.73 10.03 -17.98
N ALA A 255 2.59 10.09 -17.35
CA ALA A 255 2.26 9.30 -16.18
C ALA A 255 1.79 7.93 -16.62
N LEU A 256 2.27 6.91 -15.94
CA LEU A 256 1.88 5.51 -16.07
C LEU A 256 1.60 4.98 -14.66
N ASP A 257 0.35 5.14 -14.24
CA ASP A 257 -0.06 4.92 -12.85
C ASP A 257 -0.87 3.63 -12.75
N THR A 258 -0.52 2.79 -11.79
CA THR A 258 -1.25 1.57 -11.45
C THR A 258 -1.95 1.76 -10.12
N ILE A 259 -3.28 1.67 -10.10
CA ILE A 259 -4.12 1.94 -8.94
C ILE A 259 -4.93 0.70 -8.63
N HIS A 260 -4.83 0.23 -7.39
CA HIS A 260 -5.60 -0.90 -6.90
C HIS A 260 -6.82 -0.39 -6.12
N ILE A 261 -8.00 -0.78 -6.59
CA ILE A 261 -9.29 -0.43 -6.02
C ILE A 261 -9.87 -1.67 -5.36
N GLN A 262 -10.35 -1.55 -4.13
CA GLN A 262 -11.02 -2.65 -3.44
C GLN A 262 -12.22 -3.14 -4.26
N ARG A 263 -12.29 -4.44 -4.48
CA ARG A 263 -13.42 -5.07 -5.16
C ARG A 263 -14.67 -5.02 -4.29
N GLU A 264 -15.81 -4.69 -4.89
CA GLU A 264 -17.10 -4.57 -4.20
C GLU A 264 -18.07 -5.68 -4.61
N PHE A 265 -18.03 -6.11 -5.89
CA PHE A 265 -18.95 -7.10 -6.42
C PHE A 265 -18.29 -8.47 -6.59
N ASP A 266 -18.98 -9.53 -6.20
CA ASP A 266 -18.52 -10.92 -6.38
C ASP A 266 -18.49 -11.33 -7.86
N HIS A 267 -19.47 -10.82 -8.65
CA HIS A 267 -19.54 -11.10 -10.09
C HIS A 267 -18.57 -10.20 -10.88
N ALA A 268 -17.75 -10.83 -11.72
CA ALA A 268 -16.73 -10.13 -12.51
C ALA A 268 -17.33 -9.08 -13.43
N GLU A 269 -18.49 -9.35 -14.07
CA GLU A 269 -19.16 -8.43 -14.99
C GLU A 269 -19.64 -7.14 -14.30
N ASP A 270 -20.14 -7.24 -13.07
CA ASP A 270 -20.60 -6.08 -12.31
C ASP A 270 -19.42 -5.22 -11.86
N GLU A 271 -18.34 -5.85 -11.42
CA GLU A 271 -17.11 -5.18 -11.04
C GLU A 271 -16.44 -4.49 -12.25
N GLU A 272 -16.37 -5.13 -13.42
CA GLU A 272 -15.88 -4.51 -14.64
C GLU A 272 -16.74 -3.32 -15.06
N ARG A 273 -18.05 -3.42 -14.94
CA ARG A 273 -18.97 -2.31 -15.25
C ARG A 273 -18.73 -1.12 -14.34
N ARG A 274 -18.50 -1.37 -13.04
CA ARG A 274 -18.12 -0.36 -12.06
C ARG A 274 -16.77 0.28 -12.43
N ALA A 275 -15.77 -0.53 -12.69
CA ALA A 275 -14.43 -0.07 -13.03
C ALA A 275 -14.42 0.78 -14.32
N ARG A 276 -15.18 0.39 -15.34
CA ARG A 276 -15.34 1.21 -16.57
C ARG A 276 -15.99 2.57 -16.29
N LYS A 277 -16.93 2.65 -15.34
CA LYS A 277 -17.52 3.95 -14.95
C LYS A 277 -16.48 4.84 -14.26
N ILE A 278 -15.62 4.26 -13.40
CA ILE A 278 -14.54 4.99 -12.75
C ILE A 278 -13.54 5.49 -13.79
N ALA A 279 -13.08 4.62 -14.69
CA ALA A 279 -12.17 4.97 -15.78
C ALA A 279 -12.74 6.10 -16.65
N SER A 280 -13.99 6.00 -17.08
CA SER A 280 -14.65 7.05 -17.86
C SER A 280 -14.79 8.35 -17.08
N SER A 281 -15.02 8.31 -15.77
CA SER A 281 -15.05 9.52 -14.94
C SER A 281 -13.67 10.19 -14.88
N ILE A 282 -12.59 9.40 -14.71
CA ILE A 282 -11.22 9.91 -14.74
C ILE A 282 -10.90 10.56 -16.09
N GLU A 283 -11.19 9.89 -17.20
CA GLU A 283 -10.96 10.41 -18.55
C GLU A 283 -11.67 11.75 -18.76
N ARG A 284 -12.95 11.85 -18.38
CA ARG A 284 -13.72 13.09 -18.48
C ARG A 284 -13.16 14.24 -17.64
N MET A 285 -12.67 13.94 -16.43
CA MET A 285 -12.00 14.93 -15.59
C MET A 285 -10.68 15.39 -16.21
N LEU A 286 -9.88 14.48 -16.75
CA LEU A 286 -8.61 14.81 -17.41
C LEU A 286 -8.82 15.64 -18.70
N LEU A 287 -9.94 15.44 -19.38
CA LEU A 287 -10.35 16.24 -20.54
C LEU A 287 -11.00 17.58 -20.16
N GLY A 288 -11.20 17.85 -18.87
CA GLY A 288 -11.87 19.07 -18.40
C GLY A 288 -13.40 19.08 -18.59
N GLU A 289 -14.00 17.94 -18.87
CA GLU A 289 -15.45 17.79 -19.07
C GLU A 289 -16.26 17.63 -17.78
N ALA A 290 -15.59 17.37 -16.66
CA ALA A 290 -16.21 17.22 -15.34
C ALA A 290 -15.33 17.84 -14.26
N ASP A 291 -15.98 18.48 -13.26
CA ASP A 291 -15.30 19.03 -12.09
C ASP A 291 -15.27 17.97 -10.97
N VAL A 292 -14.08 17.72 -10.44
CA VAL A 292 -13.85 16.75 -9.37
C VAL A 292 -14.56 17.15 -8.08
N VAL A 293 -14.64 18.44 -7.79
CA VAL A 293 -15.27 18.98 -6.57
C VAL A 293 -16.78 18.73 -6.59
N ASP A 294 -17.43 18.88 -7.72
CA ASP A 294 -18.88 18.63 -7.85
C ASP A 294 -19.21 17.15 -7.68
N VAL A 295 -18.34 16.27 -8.21
CA VAL A 295 -18.49 14.81 -8.07
C VAL A 295 -18.36 14.37 -6.60
N ILE A 296 -17.39 14.92 -5.87
CA ILE A 296 -17.18 14.63 -4.45
C ILE A 296 -18.34 15.18 -3.60
N LYS A 297 -18.76 16.44 -3.82
CA LYS A 297 -19.88 17.06 -3.08
C LYS A 297 -21.15 16.24 -3.19
N ALA A 298 -21.50 15.76 -4.38
CA ALA A 298 -22.68 14.93 -4.59
C ALA A 298 -22.64 13.65 -3.75
N LYS A 299 -21.46 13.06 -3.54
CA LYS A 299 -21.29 11.85 -2.73
C LYS A 299 -21.32 12.15 -1.23
N VAL A 300 -20.63 13.20 -0.78
CA VAL A 300 -20.60 13.61 0.64
C VAL A 300 -22.02 13.89 1.16
N LEU A 301 -22.84 14.61 0.40
CA LEU A 301 -24.23 14.86 0.75
C LEU A 301 -25.08 13.59 0.91
N SER A 302 -24.72 12.51 0.21
CA SER A 302 -25.45 11.23 0.27
C SER A 302 -25.02 10.34 1.45
N THR A 303 -23.85 10.61 2.07
CA THR A 303 -23.23 9.72 3.07
C THR A 303 -23.04 10.36 4.44
N ALA A 304 -23.60 11.55 4.69
CA ALA A 304 -23.50 12.25 5.98
C ALA A 304 -24.07 11.41 7.13
N ARG A 305 -23.25 10.49 7.67
CA ARG A 305 -23.43 9.85 8.97
C ARG A 305 -22.58 10.62 9.97
N LEU A 306 -23.21 11.08 11.05
CA LEU A 306 -22.49 11.59 12.21
C LEU A 306 -21.60 10.47 12.74
N SER A 307 -20.30 10.59 12.59
CA SER A 307 -19.32 9.67 13.18
C SER A 307 -19.40 9.84 14.70
N ALA A 308 -19.59 8.72 15.40
CA ALA A 308 -19.60 8.69 16.87
C ALA A 308 -18.17 8.66 17.45
N PHE A 309 -17.15 8.56 16.59
CA PHE A 309 -15.76 8.41 16.98
C PHE A 309 -14.95 9.65 16.63
N SER A 310 -14.03 10.04 17.50
CA SER A 310 -13.04 11.06 17.21
C SER A 310 -11.67 10.39 17.09
N VAL A 311 -11.04 10.56 15.93
CA VAL A 311 -9.64 10.18 15.70
C VAL A 311 -8.83 11.47 15.70
N GLN A 312 -7.82 11.57 16.57
CA GLN A 312 -6.92 12.73 16.53
C GLN A 312 -6.07 12.66 15.26
N PRO A 313 -6.12 13.68 14.40
CA PRO A 313 -5.30 13.72 13.20
C PRO A 313 -3.82 13.76 13.55
N GLN A 314 -3.02 12.95 12.85
CA GLN A 314 -1.57 12.91 13.01
C GLN A 314 -0.88 12.83 11.65
N VAL A 315 0.16 13.63 11.48
CA VAL A 315 1.04 13.59 10.29
C VAL A 315 2.47 13.32 10.75
N ILE A 316 3.01 12.18 10.33
CA ILE A 316 4.37 11.75 10.64
C ILE A 316 5.20 11.83 9.36
N ILE A 317 6.37 12.48 9.43
CA ILE A 317 7.32 12.55 8.31
C ILE A 317 8.58 11.81 8.76
N ASP A 318 8.97 10.80 7.99
CA ASP A 318 10.09 9.93 8.33
C ASP A 318 11.01 9.73 7.10
N ASN A 319 12.27 10.09 7.25
CA ASN A 319 13.31 9.93 6.25
C ASN A 319 14.15 8.66 6.44
N THR A 320 13.83 7.85 7.47
CA THR A 320 14.59 6.62 7.76
C THR A 320 13.98 5.37 7.15
N LEU A 321 12.70 5.41 6.76
CA LEU A 321 11.93 4.25 6.30
C LEU A 321 12.19 3.85 4.84
N SER A 322 12.75 4.73 4.02
CA SER A 322 13.20 4.46 2.66
C SER A 322 14.60 5.04 2.45
N ASP A 323 15.43 4.41 1.60
CA ASP A 323 16.73 4.95 1.25
C ASP A 323 16.62 6.13 0.26
N ALA A 324 15.59 6.17 -0.57
CA ALA A 324 15.44 7.11 -1.67
C ALA A 324 14.32 8.15 -1.49
N LEU A 325 13.33 7.87 -0.65
CA LEU A 325 12.09 8.65 -0.54
C LEU A 325 11.88 9.16 0.88
N THR A 326 11.14 10.25 1.02
CA THR A 326 10.55 10.68 2.28
C THR A 326 9.21 9.99 2.44
N VAL A 327 8.93 9.45 3.63
CA VAL A 327 7.67 8.80 3.96
C VAL A 327 6.82 9.76 4.77
N ILE A 328 5.58 9.97 4.32
CA ILE A 328 4.56 10.76 5.03
C ILE A 328 3.43 9.81 5.41
N GLU A 329 3.26 9.56 6.71
CA GLU A 329 2.16 8.79 7.25
C GLU A 329 1.08 9.74 7.79
N ILE A 330 -0.16 9.51 7.41
CA ILE A 330 -1.34 10.28 7.80
C ILE A 330 -2.30 9.35 8.53
N ASN A 331 -2.59 9.72 9.77
CA ASN A 331 -3.60 9.05 10.59
C ASN A 331 -4.77 10.02 10.77
N ALA A 332 -5.97 9.65 10.35
CA ALA A 332 -7.16 10.51 10.43
C ALA A 332 -8.45 9.67 10.54
N LEU A 333 -9.57 10.33 10.78
CA LEU A 333 -10.90 9.74 10.62
C LEU A 333 -11.16 9.49 9.14
N ASP A 334 -11.51 8.25 8.78
CA ASP A 334 -11.85 7.91 7.40
C ASP A 334 -13.16 8.59 6.96
N ARG A 335 -13.12 9.26 5.82
CA ARG A 335 -14.28 9.97 5.25
C ARG A 335 -14.18 10.10 3.73
N PRO A 336 -15.33 10.21 3.05
CA PRO A 336 -15.32 10.45 1.61
C PRO A 336 -14.54 11.73 1.26
N GLY A 337 -13.64 11.64 0.29
CA GLY A 337 -12.83 12.76 -0.18
C GLY A 337 -11.52 12.99 0.58
N LEU A 338 -11.25 12.31 1.70
CA LEU A 338 -10.02 12.47 2.45
C LEU A 338 -8.77 12.30 1.56
N LEU A 339 -8.71 11.21 0.82
CA LEU A 339 -7.58 10.92 -0.06
C LEU A 339 -7.40 11.99 -1.15
N TYR A 340 -8.50 12.50 -1.73
CA TYR A 340 -8.46 13.61 -2.68
C TYR A 340 -7.85 14.87 -2.07
N GLU A 341 -8.31 15.27 -0.89
CA GLU A 341 -7.84 16.48 -0.23
C GLU A 341 -6.36 16.38 0.16
N VAL A 342 -5.95 15.25 0.70
CA VAL A 342 -4.56 14.95 1.06
C VAL A 342 -3.66 14.97 -0.17
N THR A 343 -4.00 14.25 -1.22
CA THR A 343 -3.18 14.17 -2.44
C THR A 343 -3.11 15.51 -3.16
N ARG A 344 -4.20 16.29 -3.15
CA ARG A 344 -4.22 17.67 -3.66
C ARG A 344 -3.26 18.56 -2.88
N GLU A 345 -3.24 18.45 -1.54
CA GLU A 345 -2.37 19.27 -0.72
C GLU A 345 -0.89 18.84 -0.85
N ILE A 346 -0.59 17.56 -0.99
CA ILE A 346 0.75 17.06 -1.31
C ILE A 346 1.25 17.69 -2.63
N SER A 347 0.39 17.75 -3.65
CA SER A 347 0.71 18.39 -4.93
C SER A 347 0.92 19.90 -4.80
N ASN A 348 0.08 20.61 -4.02
CA ASN A 348 0.22 22.03 -3.74
C ASN A 348 1.53 22.36 -3.00
N LEU A 349 2.07 21.41 -2.25
CA LEU A 349 3.36 21.50 -1.57
C LEU A 349 4.54 21.20 -2.49
N ASN A 350 4.31 21.01 -3.81
CA ASN A 350 5.33 20.64 -4.79
C ASN A 350 6.10 19.38 -4.39
N LEU A 351 5.35 18.35 -4.01
CA LEU A 351 5.86 17.01 -3.73
C LEU A 351 5.41 16.07 -4.84
N ASP A 352 6.31 15.18 -5.25
CA ASP A 352 6.05 14.13 -6.22
C ASP A 352 5.81 12.80 -5.50
N ILE A 353 4.66 12.17 -5.76
CA ILE A 353 4.26 10.90 -5.12
C ILE A 353 4.79 9.76 -5.98
N ALA A 354 5.56 8.85 -5.39
CA ALA A 354 6.05 7.64 -6.04
C ALA A 354 5.15 6.42 -5.76
N SER A 355 4.61 6.32 -4.54
CA SER A 355 3.61 5.31 -4.17
C SER A 355 2.76 5.79 -3.01
N ALA A 356 1.56 5.21 -2.90
CA ALA A 356 0.63 5.46 -1.81
C ALA A 356 -0.02 4.14 -1.36
N HIS A 357 0.02 3.88 -0.06
CA HIS A 357 -0.59 2.71 0.58
C HIS A 357 -1.71 3.19 1.48
N ILE A 358 -2.92 2.78 1.16
CA ILE A 358 -4.15 3.27 1.79
C ILE A 358 -4.77 2.14 2.60
N ALA A 359 -4.87 2.34 3.90
CA ALA A 359 -5.44 1.33 4.78
C ALA A 359 -6.46 1.94 5.74
N THR A 360 -7.58 1.26 5.93
CA THR A 360 -8.60 1.65 6.91
C THR A 360 -8.72 0.59 7.99
N PHE A 361 -8.59 1.00 9.24
CA PHE A 361 -8.73 0.18 10.45
C PHE A 361 -9.93 0.66 11.27
N GLY A 362 -11.09 0.03 11.05
CA GLY A 362 -12.36 0.51 11.59
C GLY A 362 -12.73 1.86 10.96
N GLU A 363 -12.72 2.93 11.76
CA GLU A 363 -12.97 4.30 11.29
C GLU A 363 -11.69 5.14 11.13
N LYS A 364 -10.52 4.55 11.36
CA LYS A 364 -9.22 5.21 11.23
C LYS A 364 -8.60 4.92 9.86
N ALA A 365 -8.39 5.97 9.07
CA ALA A 365 -7.54 5.92 7.89
C ALA A 365 -6.06 6.00 8.32
N VAL A 366 -5.23 5.16 7.71
CA VAL A 366 -3.77 5.16 7.85
C VAL A 366 -3.19 5.15 6.43
N ASP A 367 -2.91 6.34 5.92
CA ASP A 367 -2.45 6.54 4.55
C ASP A 367 -0.96 6.87 4.57
N VAL A 368 -0.18 6.14 3.79
CA VAL A 368 1.27 6.29 3.75
C VAL A 368 1.70 6.65 2.33
N PHE A 369 2.35 7.82 2.18
CA PHE A 369 2.83 8.33 0.92
C PHE A 369 4.36 8.32 0.88
N TYR A 370 4.91 7.78 -0.17
CA TYR A 370 6.33 7.81 -0.49
C TYR A 370 6.57 8.93 -1.50
N VAL A 371 7.26 9.99 -1.06
CA VAL A 371 7.38 11.22 -1.84
C VAL A 371 8.82 11.69 -2.02
N THR A 372 9.02 12.56 -3.03
CA THR A 372 10.22 13.36 -3.21
C THR A 372 9.85 14.83 -3.42
N ASP A 373 10.85 15.69 -3.46
CA ASP A 373 10.70 17.00 -4.07
C ASP A 373 10.67 16.88 -5.62
N LEU A 374 10.34 17.97 -6.32
CA LEU A 374 10.29 17.97 -7.79
C LEU A 374 11.66 17.72 -8.47
N THR A 375 12.76 17.64 -7.71
CA THR A 375 14.08 17.25 -8.22
C THR A 375 14.40 15.77 -7.99
N GLY A 376 13.44 15.01 -7.44
CA GLY A 376 13.59 13.57 -7.13
C GLY A 376 14.38 13.29 -5.86
N LYS A 377 14.51 14.24 -4.94
CA LYS A 377 15.26 14.10 -3.68
C LYS A 377 14.34 14.05 -2.47
N LYS A 378 14.84 13.44 -1.39
CA LYS A 378 14.20 13.49 -0.08
C LYS A 378 14.06 14.93 0.43
N ILE A 379 13.02 15.14 1.25
CA ILE A 379 12.81 16.39 1.97
C ILE A 379 13.72 16.40 3.22
N ALA A 380 14.92 16.96 3.08
CA ALA A 380 15.92 16.97 4.15
C ALA A 380 15.85 18.20 5.07
N SER A 381 15.07 19.21 4.70
CA SER A 381 14.97 20.47 5.46
C SER A 381 13.89 20.37 6.54
N SER A 382 14.28 20.50 7.81
CA SER A 382 13.35 20.48 8.95
C SER A 382 12.28 21.58 8.88
N SER A 383 12.60 22.75 8.32
CA SER A 383 11.61 23.82 8.10
C SER A 383 10.59 23.42 7.03
N ARG A 384 11.01 22.71 5.98
CA ARG A 384 10.10 22.21 4.96
C ARG A 384 9.24 21.07 5.49
N GLU A 385 9.79 20.16 6.29
CA GLU A 385 9.03 19.12 6.99
C GLU A 385 7.97 19.72 7.93
N ALA A 386 8.33 20.77 8.68
CA ALA A 386 7.38 21.46 9.56
C ALA A 386 6.22 22.10 8.77
N LEU A 387 6.52 22.75 7.63
CA LEU A 387 5.50 23.31 6.74
C LEU A 387 4.57 22.23 6.17
N ILE A 388 5.13 21.11 5.70
CA ILE A 388 4.35 19.99 5.16
C ILE A 388 3.42 19.45 6.25
N ARG A 389 3.95 19.21 7.44
CA ARG A 389 3.17 18.72 8.59
C ARG A 389 2.03 19.68 8.94
N GLU A 390 2.32 20.97 9.04
CA GLU A 390 1.31 22.02 9.35
C GLU A 390 0.18 22.01 8.30
N ARG A 391 0.54 22.06 7.02
CA ARG A 391 -0.42 22.16 5.93
C ARG A 391 -1.30 20.92 5.82
N LEU A 392 -0.73 19.73 5.92
CA LEU A 392 -1.49 18.48 5.91
C LEU A 392 -2.37 18.35 7.15
N THR A 393 -1.86 18.69 8.34
CA THR A 393 -2.69 18.67 9.56
C THR A 393 -3.88 19.60 9.44
N ARG A 394 -3.71 20.78 8.84
CA ARG A 394 -4.82 21.72 8.60
C ARG A 394 -5.92 21.10 7.74
N VAL A 395 -5.58 20.44 6.63
CA VAL A 395 -6.54 19.71 5.78
C VAL A 395 -7.34 18.67 6.57
N LEU A 396 -6.68 17.97 7.51
CA LEU A 396 -7.34 16.94 8.32
C LEU A 396 -8.29 17.50 9.37
N VAL A 397 -8.05 18.73 9.86
CA VAL A 397 -8.83 19.36 10.94
C VAL A 397 -9.98 20.20 10.37
N GLU A 398 -9.74 21.05 9.37
CA GLU A 398 -10.73 22.00 8.81
C GLU A 398 -11.98 21.30 8.28
N THR A 399 -11.87 20.07 7.85
CA THR A 399 -13.01 19.30 7.31
C THR A 399 -13.75 18.47 8.37
N GLN A 400 -13.32 18.51 9.64
CA GLN A 400 -14.06 17.89 10.76
C GLN A 400 -15.09 18.83 11.38
N GLU A 401 -14.96 20.13 11.17
CA GLU A 401 -15.97 21.12 11.58
C GLU A 401 -16.97 21.33 10.42
N PRO A 402 -18.24 20.89 10.54
CA PRO A 402 -19.27 21.36 9.61
C PRO A 402 -19.35 22.88 9.77
N GLU A 403 -19.24 23.64 8.67
CA GLU A 403 -19.61 25.03 8.64
C GLU A 403 -21.04 25.15 9.20
N LEU A 404 -21.15 25.49 10.47
CA LEU A 404 -22.36 26.06 11.05
C LEU A 404 -22.49 27.46 10.46
N GLU A 405 -22.94 27.57 9.22
CA GLU A 405 -23.56 28.81 8.75
C GLU A 405 -24.78 29.08 9.62
N VAL A 406 -24.58 29.92 10.62
CA VAL A 406 -25.65 30.59 11.35
C VAL A 406 -26.26 31.58 10.37
N SER A 407 -27.42 31.22 9.86
CA SER A 407 -28.34 32.15 9.17
C SER A 407 -29.11 33.01 10.17
#